data_498ffeb7fc9ee058c68695e434e43124
#
_entry.id   498ffeb7fc9ee058c68695e434e43124
#
_cell.length_a   1.000
_cell.length_b   1.000
_cell.length_c   1.000
_cell.angle_alpha   90.00
_cell.angle_beta   90.00
_cell.angle_gamma   90.00
#
_symmetry.space_group_name_H-M   'P 1'
#
loop_
_entity.id
_entity.type
_entity.pdbx_description
1 polymer ?
#
loop_
_entity_poly.entity_id
_entity_poly.type
_entity_poly.pdbx_seq_one_letter_code
_entity_poly.pdbx_strand_id
1 'polypeptide(L)'
;VSTAVIDSTSVNAKNVGEYEIKVTCDGNTYTVTVSVKDTKKPVIDVANTTQKVSAGQELEAAKVITNITDATECKTGFVMADELDDVAGKIKSTVSFNEKGTYTVYAAAVDSAGNYSTLPVTVEVTEAVKVDYLNSGAEVKVDANTDFNKIDNKTIPFGFSNEDRDENNRPNGCNYYKTKYGKYAVDFIQPNSEYVFLTFDEGYEYGNTPEILDTLKEKNVKAVFFVTLPFAKSEPELIKRMIDEGHVIGNHTVTHPSAGLQSLSVEDQIKEIKDVHDYMLENYNYEMYLFRFPTGAFSEQSLAIVQSLGYRSVFWSFAHRDWVVDDQPDVGESLQKAINQAHGGEIFLLHGVSTTDTKMLGDLIDGLRAKGFKFGYYAKTN
;
A
#
# COMPACT_ATOMS: atom_id res chain seq x y z
N VAL A 1 40.54 -57.18 33.33
CA VAL A 1 39.66 -55.97 33.05
C VAL A 1 39.85 -55.73 31.60
N SER A 2 38.82 -56.01 30.77
CA SER A 2 38.85 -55.70 29.34
C SER A 2 38.78 -54.17 29.15
N THR A 3 39.70 -53.61 28.40
CA THR A 3 39.72 -52.17 28.06
C THR A 3 39.09 -52.03 26.71
N ALA A 4 37.97 -51.26 26.64
CA ALA A 4 37.39 -50.85 25.39
C ALA A 4 38.20 -49.70 24.79
N VAL A 5 38.49 -49.80 23.49
CA VAL A 5 39.08 -48.69 22.71
C VAL A 5 37.97 -48.03 21.90
N ILE A 6 37.82 -46.71 22.05
CA ILE A 6 36.80 -45.93 21.34
C ILE A 6 37.51 -45.06 20.30
N ASP A 7 37.14 -45.22 19.04
CA ASP A 7 37.55 -44.34 17.97
C ASP A 7 36.38 -43.37 17.65
N SER A 8 36.51 -42.14 18.11
CA SER A 8 35.55 -41.06 17.92
C SER A 8 36.05 -39.97 16.96
N THR A 9 37.05 -40.28 16.13
CA THR A 9 37.66 -39.31 15.21
C THR A 9 36.68 -38.77 14.14
N SER A 10 35.61 -39.54 13.86
CA SER A 10 34.54 -39.14 12.95
C SER A 10 33.60 -38.07 13.54
N VAL A 11 33.59 -37.90 14.86
CA VAL A 11 32.65 -36.99 15.54
C VAL A 11 33.14 -35.53 15.47
N ASN A 12 32.37 -34.68 14.80
CA ASN A 12 32.59 -33.25 14.89
C ASN A 12 31.61 -32.65 15.93
N ALA A 13 32.06 -32.41 17.13
CA ALA A 13 31.26 -31.89 18.23
C ALA A 13 30.75 -30.44 18.00
N LYS A 14 31.17 -29.78 16.90
CA LYS A 14 30.68 -28.43 16.52
C LYS A 14 29.53 -28.46 15.54
N ASN A 15 29.25 -29.61 14.92
CA ASN A 15 28.18 -29.77 13.95
C ASN A 15 27.11 -30.70 14.50
N VAL A 16 25.87 -30.26 14.48
CA VAL A 16 24.70 -31.07 14.84
C VAL A 16 24.56 -32.22 13.83
N GLY A 17 24.30 -33.40 14.31
CA GLY A 17 24.13 -34.56 13.45
C GLY A 17 24.36 -35.89 14.16
N GLU A 18 24.19 -36.98 13.42
CA GLU A 18 24.51 -38.34 13.86
C GLU A 18 25.84 -38.76 13.26
N TYR A 19 26.68 -39.37 14.11
CA TYR A 19 28.02 -39.82 13.77
C TYR A 19 28.17 -41.26 14.17
N GLU A 20 28.80 -42.07 13.33
CA GLU A 20 29.17 -43.41 13.66
C GLU A 20 30.58 -43.45 14.29
N ILE A 21 30.69 -44.04 15.46
CA ILE A 21 31.98 -44.32 16.13
C ILE A 21 32.23 -45.83 16.19
N LYS A 22 33.49 -46.21 16.29
CA LYS A 22 33.88 -47.61 16.45
C LYS A 22 34.33 -47.85 17.88
N VAL A 23 33.78 -48.92 18.48
CA VAL A 23 34.13 -49.36 19.81
C VAL A 23 34.70 -50.77 19.68
N THR A 24 35.97 -50.96 20.00
CA THR A 24 36.65 -52.29 19.99
C THR A 24 36.79 -52.80 21.42
N CYS A 25 36.23 -53.97 21.69
CA CYS A 25 36.30 -54.65 22.97
C CYS A 25 36.54 -56.13 22.74
N ASP A 26 37.53 -56.71 23.44
CA ASP A 26 37.93 -58.13 23.36
C ASP A 26 38.11 -58.62 21.92
N GLY A 27 38.73 -57.81 21.06
CA GLY A 27 38.99 -58.10 19.64
C GLY A 27 37.83 -57.98 18.69
N ASN A 28 36.62 -57.62 19.15
CA ASN A 28 35.43 -57.32 18.34
C ASN A 28 35.23 -55.85 18.22
N THR A 29 34.88 -55.39 16.98
CA THR A 29 34.58 -54.00 16.73
C THR A 29 33.05 -53.79 16.49
N TYR A 30 32.47 -52.87 17.20
CA TYR A 30 31.09 -52.52 17.15
C TYR A 30 30.97 -51.10 16.61
N THR A 31 29.98 -50.85 15.76
CA THR A 31 29.61 -49.49 15.35
C THR A 31 28.50 -48.98 16.25
N VAL A 32 28.68 -47.78 16.81
CA VAL A 32 27.73 -47.11 17.69
C VAL A 32 27.43 -45.76 17.13
N THR A 33 26.15 -45.42 17.00
CA THR A 33 25.71 -44.09 16.59
C THR A 33 25.70 -43.14 17.80
N VAL A 34 26.34 -42.00 17.67
CA VAL A 34 26.30 -40.91 18.65
C VAL A 34 25.68 -39.67 18.02
N SER A 35 24.80 -39.01 18.74
CA SER A 35 24.16 -37.78 18.29
C SER A 35 24.83 -36.56 18.89
N VAL A 36 25.25 -35.64 18.06
CA VAL A 36 25.60 -34.26 18.48
C VAL A 36 24.35 -33.43 18.36
N LYS A 37 23.85 -32.89 19.47
CA LYS A 37 22.66 -32.08 19.53
C LYS A 37 23.01 -30.62 19.84
N ASP A 38 22.29 -29.69 19.24
CA ASP A 38 22.31 -28.29 19.68
C ASP A 38 21.57 -28.18 21.02
N THR A 39 22.23 -27.60 21.98
CA THR A 39 21.68 -27.35 23.33
C THR A 39 21.80 -25.85 23.69
N LYS A 40 22.29 -25.05 22.78
CA LYS A 40 22.39 -23.59 22.97
C LYS A 40 21.14 -22.93 22.51
N LYS A 41 20.80 -21.84 23.19
CA LYS A 41 19.68 -21.00 22.76
C LYS A 41 20.14 -19.98 21.74
N PRO A 42 19.29 -19.63 20.74
CA PRO A 42 19.56 -18.53 19.82
C PRO A 42 19.82 -17.21 20.57
N VAL A 43 20.67 -16.37 20.03
CA VAL A 43 20.87 -14.98 20.51
C VAL A 43 20.12 -14.06 19.57
N ILE A 44 19.28 -13.18 20.13
CA ILE A 44 18.42 -12.25 19.40
C ILE A 44 18.95 -10.83 19.58
N ASP A 45 19.16 -10.13 18.46
CA ASP A 45 19.42 -8.68 18.45
C ASP A 45 18.18 -7.98 17.88
N VAL A 46 17.78 -6.87 18.50
CA VAL A 46 16.67 -6.01 18.05
C VAL A 46 17.18 -4.60 17.79
N ALA A 47 16.60 -3.94 16.76
CA ALA A 47 16.95 -2.57 16.40
C ALA A 47 16.65 -1.58 17.55
N ASN A 48 15.50 -1.76 18.19
CA ASN A 48 15.05 -0.96 19.32
C ASN A 48 14.10 -1.78 20.19
N THR A 49 14.26 -1.73 21.50
CA THR A 49 13.39 -2.40 22.48
C THR A 49 12.06 -1.67 22.70
N THR A 50 11.90 -0.46 22.14
CA THR A 50 10.63 0.28 22.14
C THR A 50 10.20 0.53 20.69
N GLN A 51 9.03 0.07 20.34
CA GLN A 51 8.40 0.27 19.03
C GLN A 51 7.19 1.18 19.18
N LYS A 52 6.89 1.99 18.15
CA LYS A 52 5.69 2.83 18.10
C LYS A 52 4.85 2.44 16.91
N VAL A 53 3.57 2.15 17.15
CA VAL A 53 2.60 1.82 16.11
C VAL A 53 1.26 2.52 16.41
N SER A 54 0.43 2.71 15.39
CA SER A 54 -0.95 3.15 15.60
C SER A 54 -1.86 1.96 15.90
N ALA A 55 -2.94 2.17 16.62
CA ALA A 55 -3.93 1.14 16.86
C ALA A 55 -4.46 0.57 15.53
N GLY A 56 -4.49 -0.77 15.42
CA GLY A 56 -4.83 -1.50 14.22
C GLY A 56 -3.67 -1.73 13.23
N GLN A 57 -2.52 -1.09 13.42
CA GLN A 57 -1.34 -1.32 12.59
C GLN A 57 -0.61 -2.60 13.02
N GLU A 58 -0.16 -3.38 12.05
CA GLU A 58 0.66 -4.56 12.30
C GLU A 58 2.13 -4.17 12.56
N LEU A 59 2.74 -4.79 13.57
CA LEU A 59 4.16 -4.77 13.84
C LEU A 59 4.77 -6.08 13.34
N GLU A 60 5.68 -5.99 12.37
CA GLU A 60 6.35 -7.14 11.77
C GLU A 60 7.64 -7.48 12.50
N ALA A 61 7.82 -8.75 12.86
CA ALA A 61 9.02 -9.22 13.57
C ALA A 61 10.30 -8.99 12.75
N ALA A 62 10.23 -9.13 11.43
CA ALA A 62 11.37 -8.92 10.53
C ALA A 62 11.89 -7.47 10.52
N LYS A 63 11.07 -6.49 10.91
CA LYS A 63 11.48 -5.08 11.04
C LYS A 63 12.09 -4.78 12.41
N VAL A 64 11.86 -5.63 13.40
CA VAL A 64 12.32 -5.45 14.79
C VAL A 64 13.55 -6.29 15.09
N ILE A 65 13.55 -7.55 14.66
CA ILE A 65 14.67 -8.49 14.87
C ILE A 65 15.70 -8.23 13.77
N THR A 66 16.87 -7.75 14.15
CA THR A 66 17.92 -7.34 13.20
C THR A 66 18.95 -8.42 12.94
N ASN A 67 19.15 -9.32 13.91
CA ASN A 67 20.09 -10.42 13.75
C ASN A 67 19.73 -11.57 14.68
N ILE A 68 20.07 -12.80 14.24
CA ILE A 68 20.01 -14.02 15.04
C ILE A 68 21.36 -14.71 14.92
N THR A 69 21.90 -15.09 16.05
CA THR A 69 23.14 -15.90 16.11
C THR A 69 22.83 -17.26 16.71
N ASP A 70 22.96 -18.29 15.91
CA ASP A 70 22.78 -19.68 16.32
C ASP A 70 23.58 -20.64 15.42
N ALA A 71 23.73 -21.90 15.84
CA ALA A 71 24.40 -22.95 15.07
C ALA A 71 23.50 -23.61 14.02
N THR A 72 22.18 -23.43 14.15
CA THR A 72 21.14 -23.99 13.29
C THR A 72 20.19 -22.90 12.79
N GLU A 73 19.37 -23.20 11.79
CA GLU A 73 18.37 -22.27 11.27
C GLU A 73 17.29 -22.01 12.32
N CYS A 74 16.89 -20.73 12.47
CA CYS A 74 15.91 -20.29 13.46
C CYS A 74 14.64 -19.75 12.80
N LYS A 75 13.48 -20.15 13.34
CA LYS A 75 12.20 -19.49 13.12
C LYS A 75 12.11 -18.29 14.05
N THR A 76 11.76 -17.11 13.51
CA THR A 76 11.67 -15.85 14.26
C THR A 76 10.26 -15.27 14.25
N GLY A 77 9.92 -14.49 15.27
CA GLY A 77 8.61 -13.86 15.38
C GLY A 77 8.39 -13.18 16.72
N PHE A 78 7.12 -12.98 17.05
CA PHE A 78 6.67 -12.50 18.35
C PHE A 78 5.84 -13.55 19.07
N VAL A 79 5.88 -13.52 20.41
CA VAL A 79 4.95 -14.21 21.29
C VAL A 79 4.42 -13.25 22.35
N MET A 80 3.22 -13.49 22.82
CA MET A 80 2.61 -12.71 23.92
C MET A 80 3.08 -13.25 25.28
N ALA A 81 2.92 -12.44 26.34
CA ALA A 81 3.37 -12.80 27.68
C ALA A 81 2.72 -14.09 28.23
N ASP A 82 1.48 -14.34 27.87
CA ASP A 82 0.69 -15.52 28.25
C ASP A 82 0.94 -16.74 27.34
N GLU A 83 1.77 -16.58 26.31
CA GLU A 83 2.13 -17.63 25.35
C GLU A 83 3.59 -18.15 25.55
N LEU A 84 4.31 -17.66 26.57
CA LEU A 84 5.73 -17.99 26.81
C LEU A 84 6.00 -19.44 27.23
N ASP A 85 4.99 -20.18 27.58
CA ASP A 85 5.06 -21.63 27.89
C ASP A 85 5.14 -22.51 26.63
N ASP A 86 4.75 -21.98 25.46
CA ASP A 86 4.80 -22.67 24.16
C ASP A 86 5.30 -21.73 23.05
N VAL A 87 6.52 -21.21 23.18
CA VAL A 87 7.10 -20.24 22.22
C VAL A 87 7.11 -20.82 20.80
N ALA A 88 7.50 -22.07 20.63
CA ALA A 88 7.63 -22.71 19.32
C ALA A 88 6.29 -22.85 18.57
N GLY A 89 5.20 -23.15 19.30
CA GLY A 89 3.85 -23.31 18.76
C GLY A 89 3.10 -21.99 18.56
N LYS A 90 3.49 -20.93 19.29
CA LYS A 90 2.77 -19.65 19.32
C LYS A 90 3.45 -18.50 18.60
N ILE A 91 4.67 -18.71 18.09
CA ILE A 91 5.44 -17.67 17.40
C ILE A 91 4.73 -17.18 16.13
N LYS A 92 4.50 -15.86 16.03
CA LYS A 92 3.80 -15.14 14.95
C LYS A 92 4.74 -14.18 14.26
N SER A 93 4.64 -14.03 12.96
CA SER A 93 5.43 -13.05 12.18
C SER A 93 5.01 -11.60 12.43
N THR A 94 3.73 -11.38 12.80
CA THR A 94 3.15 -10.06 13.07
C THR A 94 2.32 -10.06 14.34
N VAL A 95 2.19 -8.88 14.96
CA VAL A 95 1.23 -8.60 16.04
C VAL A 95 0.57 -7.24 15.79
N SER A 96 -0.68 -7.07 16.23
CA SER A 96 -1.39 -5.80 16.19
C SER A 96 -2.22 -5.57 17.44
N PHE A 97 -2.48 -4.30 17.76
CA PHE A 97 -3.26 -3.88 18.94
C PHE A 97 -4.30 -2.86 18.51
N ASN A 98 -5.56 -3.08 18.87
CA ASN A 98 -6.67 -2.23 18.44
C ASN A 98 -6.92 -1.02 19.36
N GLU A 99 -6.32 -0.98 20.53
CA GLU A 99 -6.52 0.08 21.51
C GLU A 99 -5.20 0.78 21.84
N LYS A 100 -5.28 2.10 22.06
CA LYS A 100 -4.16 2.90 22.55
C LYS A 100 -3.69 2.37 23.91
N GLY A 101 -2.40 2.22 24.06
CA GLY A 101 -1.80 1.72 25.31
C GLY A 101 -0.32 1.40 25.16
N THR A 102 0.23 0.84 26.22
CA THR A 102 1.59 0.30 26.20
C THR A 102 1.50 -1.20 26.43
N TYR A 103 2.01 -1.96 25.50
CA TYR A 103 1.99 -3.41 25.49
C TYR A 103 3.40 -3.96 25.52
N THR A 104 3.54 -5.18 25.99
CA THR A 104 4.79 -5.92 25.92
C THR A 104 4.59 -7.15 25.05
N VAL A 105 5.40 -7.28 24.03
CA VAL A 105 5.55 -8.50 23.22
C VAL A 105 6.96 -9.02 23.40
N TYR A 106 7.20 -10.28 23.06
CA TYR A 106 8.51 -10.87 23.14
C TYR A 106 9.00 -11.23 21.74
N ALA A 107 10.05 -10.57 21.27
CA ALA A 107 10.78 -11.02 20.10
C ALA A 107 11.35 -12.41 20.42
N ALA A 108 11.09 -13.39 19.58
CA ALA A 108 11.39 -14.79 19.81
C ALA A 108 12.17 -15.41 18.64
N ALA A 109 13.08 -16.29 18.95
CA ALA A 109 13.73 -17.16 17.98
C ALA A 109 13.72 -18.60 18.53
N VAL A 110 13.41 -19.55 17.65
CA VAL A 110 13.39 -20.99 17.95
C VAL A 110 14.25 -21.70 16.93
N ASP A 111 15.26 -22.44 17.37
CA ASP A 111 16.14 -23.22 16.51
C ASP A 111 15.51 -24.55 16.06
N SER A 112 16.16 -25.24 15.16
CA SER A 112 15.69 -26.56 14.67
C SER A 112 15.76 -27.68 15.70
N ALA A 113 16.47 -27.48 16.80
CA ALA A 113 16.55 -28.41 17.93
C ALA A 113 15.47 -28.16 19.00
N GLY A 114 14.72 -27.06 18.86
CA GLY A 114 13.67 -26.64 19.80
C GLY A 114 14.17 -25.77 20.95
N ASN A 115 15.44 -25.32 20.95
CA ASN A 115 15.87 -24.32 21.90
C ASN A 115 15.35 -22.96 21.48
N TYR A 116 15.00 -22.11 22.43
CA TYR A 116 14.48 -20.79 22.13
C TYR A 116 15.01 -19.72 23.07
N SER A 117 14.97 -18.49 22.57
CA SER A 117 15.16 -17.28 23.35
C SER A 117 14.04 -16.29 23.08
N THR A 118 13.79 -15.42 24.06
CA THR A 118 12.85 -14.32 23.94
C THR A 118 13.47 -13.05 24.50
N LEU A 119 13.14 -11.91 23.88
CA LEU A 119 13.57 -10.57 24.32
C LEU A 119 12.32 -9.68 24.42
N PRO A 120 12.03 -9.04 25.57
CA PRO A 120 10.88 -8.15 25.69
C PRO A 120 11.05 -6.90 24.82
N VAL A 121 9.98 -6.56 24.10
CA VAL A 121 9.84 -5.37 23.28
C VAL A 121 8.61 -4.62 23.76
N THR A 122 8.78 -3.36 24.15
CA THR A 122 7.68 -2.47 24.52
C THR A 122 7.05 -1.92 23.24
N VAL A 123 5.74 -2.00 23.10
CA VAL A 123 4.97 -1.44 21.99
C VAL A 123 4.10 -0.31 22.50
N GLU A 124 4.46 0.93 22.16
CA GLU A 124 3.65 2.12 22.42
C GLU A 124 2.62 2.24 21.29
N VAL A 125 1.37 1.91 21.58
CA VAL A 125 0.26 2.02 20.63
C VAL A 125 -0.38 3.39 20.81
N THR A 126 -0.29 4.23 19.78
CA THR A 126 -0.98 5.52 19.70
C THR A 126 -2.45 5.31 19.32
N GLU A 127 -3.26 6.37 19.40
CA GLU A 127 -4.61 6.29 18.85
C GLU A 127 -4.57 5.82 17.40
N ALA A 128 -5.60 5.06 16.98
CA ALA A 128 -5.80 4.78 15.58
C ALA A 128 -5.74 6.11 14.85
N VAL A 129 -4.94 6.21 13.80
CA VAL A 129 -5.05 7.36 12.91
C VAL A 129 -6.47 7.29 12.39
N LYS A 130 -7.35 8.15 12.92
CA LYS A 130 -8.66 8.36 12.32
C LYS A 130 -8.35 8.88 10.93
N VAL A 131 -8.48 8.01 9.96
CA VAL A 131 -8.67 8.46 8.59
C VAL A 131 -10.06 9.06 8.62
N ASP A 132 -10.12 10.37 8.84
CA ASP A 132 -11.39 11.08 8.76
C ASP A 132 -11.76 11.06 7.28
N TYR A 133 -12.68 10.18 6.96
CA TYR A 133 -13.26 10.05 5.64
C TYR A 133 -13.99 11.34 5.34
N LEU A 134 -13.47 12.17 4.46
CA LEU A 134 -14.31 13.13 3.78
C LEU A 134 -15.19 12.30 2.86
N ASN A 135 -16.42 12.09 3.30
CA ASN A 135 -17.45 11.55 2.47
C ASN A 135 -17.74 12.56 1.35
N SER A 136 -16.98 12.48 0.25
CA SER A 136 -17.27 13.25 -0.96
C SER A 136 -18.48 12.70 -1.72
N GLY A 137 -19.13 11.68 -1.16
CA GLY A 137 -20.28 10.99 -1.72
C GLY A 137 -21.58 11.78 -1.64
N ALA A 138 -21.61 13.00 -2.18
CA ALA A 138 -22.87 13.52 -2.65
C ALA A 138 -23.43 12.50 -3.63
N GLU A 139 -24.64 12.02 -3.33
CA GLU A 139 -25.38 11.07 -4.18
C GLU A 139 -25.28 11.51 -5.64
N VAL A 140 -24.76 10.64 -6.49
CA VAL A 140 -24.70 10.90 -7.92
C VAL A 140 -26.11 10.75 -8.47
N LYS A 141 -26.77 11.86 -8.76
CA LYS A 141 -28.12 11.83 -9.35
C LYS A 141 -28.03 11.38 -10.80
N VAL A 142 -28.59 10.22 -11.08
CA VAL A 142 -28.68 9.65 -12.42
C VAL A 142 -30.02 10.08 -13.05
N ASP A 143 -29.94 10.73 -14.22
CA ASP A 143 -31.11 10.98 -15.05
C ASP A 143 -31.08 10.02 -16.24
N ALA A 144 -31.88 8.94 -16.14
CA ALA A 144 -31.98 7.88 -17.14
C ALA A 144 -32.55 8.34 -18.50
N ASN A 145 -33.12 9.56 -18.58
CA ASN A 145 -33.75 10.08 -19.79
C ASN A 145 -32.90 11.15 -20.52
N THR A 146 -31.64 11.29 -20.15
CA THR A 146 -30.74 12.28 -20.75
C THR A 146 -30.45 11.96 -22.22
N ASP A 147 -30.81 12.87 -23.12
CA ASP A 147 -30.40 12.83 -24.52
C ASP A 147 -29.00 13.45 -24.66
N PHE A 148 -27.97 12.63 -24.60
CA PHE A 148 -26.60 13.05 -24.65
C PHE A 148 -26.22 13.81 -25.93
N ASN A 149 -26.91 13.53 -27.06
CA ASN A 149 -26.64 14.21 -28.33
C ASN A 149 -27.02 15.70 -28.32
N LYS A 150 -27.77 16.15 -27.31
CA LYS A 150 -28.11 17.57 -27.10
C LYS A 150 -27.16 18.32 -26.19
N ILE A 151 -26.19 17.63 -25.59
CA ILE A 151 -25.20 18.21 -24.69
C ILE A 151 -23.92 18.51 -25.47
N ASP A 152 -23.30 19.67 -25.18
CA ASP A 152 -22.09 20.11 -25.87
C ASP A 152 -20.94 19.09 -25.68
N ASN A 153 -20.41 18.59 -26.81
CA ASN A 153 -19.28 17.68 -26.86
C ASN A 153 -17.97 18.36 -27.26
N LYS A 154 -17.89 19.67 -27.15
CA LYS A 154 -16.65 20.39 -27.41
C LYS A 154 -15.59 19.95 -26.39
N THR A 155 -14.43 19.54 -26.89
CA THR A 155 -13.29 19.15 -26.05
C THR A 155 -12.81 20.33 -25.20
N ILE A 156 -12.68 20.07 -23.91
CA ILE A 156 -12.14 20.97 -22.90
C ILE A 156 -10.88 20.31 -22.34
N PRO A 157 -9.68 20.85 -22.65
CA PRO A 157 -8.45 20.37 -22.02
C PRO A 157 -8.43 20.89 -20.58
N PHE A 158 -8.38 19.99 -19.61
CA PHE A 158 -8.19 20.39 -18.22
C PHE A 158 -6.75 20.80 -17.97
N GLY A 159 -6.57 21.91 -17.32
CA GLY A 159 -5.27 22.43 -16.92
C GLY A 159 -5.40 23.69 -16.08
N PHE A 160 -4.39 23.98 -15.27
CA PHE A 160 -4.33 25.16 -14.42
C PHE A 160 -2.89 25.66 -14.31
N SER A 161 -2.74 26.96 -14.01
CA SER A 161 -1.42 27.54 -13.72
C SER A 161 -1.04 27.27 -12.27
N ASN A 162 0.21 26.87 -12.07
CA ASN A 162 0.77 26.72 -10.72
C ASN A 162 1.11 28.08 -10.05
N GLU A 163 1.13 29.15 -10.82
CA GLU A 163 1.44 30.51 -10.35
C GLU A 163 0.17 31.30 -9.97
N ASP A 164 -0.98 30.95 -10.57
CA ASP A 164 -2.27 31.59 -10.32
C ASP A 164 -3.05 30.88 -9.20
N ARG A 165 -2.82 31.35 -7.96
CA ARG A 165 -3.36 30.75 -6.73
C ARG A 165 -4.08 31.78 -5.88
N ASP A 166 -5.05 31.33 -5.10
CA ASP A 166 -5.73 32.12 -4.10
C ASP A 166 -4.89 32.28 -2.82
N GLU A 167 -5.41 33.01 -1.84
CA GLU A 167 -4.79 33.28 -0.54
C GLU A 167 -4.53 32.00 0.31
N ASN A 168 -5.23 30.91 -0.01
CA ASN A 168 -5.07 29.62 0.63
C ASN A 168 -4.16 28.67 -0.18
N ASN A 169 -3.36 29.21 -1.11
CA ASN A 169 -2.48 28.46 -2.01
C ASN A 169 -3.21 27.51 -2.98
N ARG A 170 -4.50 27.71 -3.24
CA ARG A 170 -5.34 26.84 -4.08
C ARG A 170 -5.34 27.36 -5.52
N PRO A 171 -5.18 26.49 -6.55
CA PRO A 171 -5.17 26.93 -7.94
C PRO A 171 -6.52 27.56 -8.35
N ASN A 172 -6.50 28.82 -8.80
CA ASN A 172 -7.70 29.51 -9.27
C ASN A 172 -8.36 28.80 -10.45
N GLY A 173 -7.58 28.19 -11.33
CA GLY A 173 -8.09 27.38 -12.43
C GLY A 173 -8.96 26.22 -11.96
N CYS A 174 -8.56 25.48 -10.90
CA CYS A 174 -9.37 24.41 -10.33
C CYS A 174 -10.68 24.94 -9.73
N ASN A 175 -10.64 26.07 -9.03
CA ASN A 175 -11.84 26.71 -8.49
C ASN A 175 -12.78 27.18 -9.61
N TYR A 176 -12.25 27.70 -10.73
CA TYR A 176 -13.02 28.04 -11.91
C TYR A 176 -13.75 26.84 -12.51
N TYR A 177 -13.04 25.73 -12.76
CA TYR A 177 -13.66 24.51 -13.29
C TYR A 177 -14.71 23.94 -12.33
N LYS A 178 -14.43 23.91 -11.03
CA LYS A 178 -15.38 23.49 -10.00
C LYS A 178 -16.67 24.31 -10.05
N THR A 179 -16.57 25.63 -10.16
CA THR A 179 -17.74 26.52 -10.24
C THR A 179 -18.53 26.29 -11.53
N LYS A 180 -17.83 26.16 -12.65
CA LYS A 180 -18.46 26.08 -13.98
C LYS A 180 -19.13 24.72 -14.22
N TYR A 181 -18.50 23.61 -13.78
CA TYR A 181 -18.96 22.26 -14.07
C TYR A 181 -19.53 21.53 -12.85
N GLY A 182 -19.62 22.19 -11.70
CA GLY A 182 -20.12 21.61 -10.45
C GLY A 182 -21.58 21.12 -10.49
N LYS A 183 -22.33 21.41 -11.54
CA LYS A 183 -23.65 20.82 -11.81
C LYS A 183 -23.56 19.30 -12.12
N TYR A 184 -22.39 18.84 -12.57
CA TYR A 184 -22.08 17.43 -12.73
C TYR A 184 -21.44 16.87 -11.45
N ALA A 185 -21.47 15.56 -11.26
CA ALA A 185 -20.76 14.91 -10.17
C ALA A 185 -19.24 14.91 -10.47
N VAL A 186 -18.57 16.05 -10.27
CA VAL A 186 -17.16 16.23 -10.62
C VAL A 186 -16.39 17.03 -9.57
N ASP A 187 -15.19 16.57 -9.26
CA ASP A 187 -14.23 17.22 -8.37
C ASP A 187 -12.95 17.59 -9.14
N PHE A 188 -12.66 18.88 -9.23
CA PHE A 188 -11.37 19.40 -9.70
C PHE A 188 -10.46 19.77 -8.52
N ILE A 189 -11.04 20.00 -7.39
CA ILE A 189 -10.44 20.32 -6.10
C ILE A 189 -11.52 20.11 -5.03
N GLN A 190 -11.14 19.57 -3.88
CA GLN A 190 -12.07 19.42 -2.76
C GLN A 190 -12.31 20.75 -2.02
N PRO A 191 -13.32 20.86 -1.13
CA PRO A 191 -13.46 22.01 -0.25
C PRO A 191 -12.17 22.33 0.50
N ASN A 192 -11.90 23.62 0.74
CA ASN A 192 -10.77 24.04 1.55
C ASN A 192 -10.90 23.46 2.97
N SER A 193 -9.97 22.62 3.35
CA SER A 193 -9.95 21.92 4.63
C SER A 193 -8.52 21.45 4.94
N GLU A 194 -8.32 20.84 6.07
CA GLU A 194 -7.05 20.22 6.45
C GLU A 194 -6.75 18.91 5.69
N TYR A 195 -7.66 18.43 4.81
CA TYR A 195 -7.50 17.17 4.10
C TYR A 195 -6.87 17.34 2.73
N VAL A 196 -5.98 16.41 2.38
CA VAL A 196 -5.41 16.20 1.04
C VAL A 196 -5.65 14.76 0.60
N PHE A 197 -5.67 14.51 -0.71
CA PHE A 197 -6.05 13.22 -1.28
C PHE A 197 -4.98 12.72 -2.22
N LEU A 198 -4.42 11.55 -1.92
CA LEU A 198 -3.47 10.87 -2.82
C LEU A 198 -4.25 10.04 -3.84
N THR A 199 -3.95 10.24 -5.10
CA THR A 199 -4.53 9.45 -6.19
C THR A 199 -3.45 9.05 -7.20
N PHE A 200 -3.53 7.81 -7.70
CA PHE A 200 -2.60 7.24 -8.65
C PHE A 200 -3.33 6.80 -9.91
N ASP A 201 -2.78 7.09 -11.07
CA ASP A 201 -3.26 6.56 -12.34
C ASP A 201 -2.41 5.35 -12.73
N GLU A 202 -3.10 4.22 -13.00
CA GLU A 202 -2.50 2.91 -13.25
C GLU A 202 -2.86 2.43 -14.68
N GLY A 203 -1.97 2.64 -15.61
CA GLY A 203 -2.12 2.17 -16.99
C GLY A 203 -1.47 0.79 -17.22
N TYR A 204 -0.28 0.61 -16.67
CA TYR A 204 0.54 -0.62 -16.70
C TYR A 204 1.56 -0.59 -15.58
N GLU A 205 2.05 -1.77 -15.14
CA GLU A 205 2.97 -1.92 -14.03
C GLU A 205 4.44 -1.83 -14.48
N TYR A 206 5.28 -1.18 -13.66
CA TYR A 206 6.73 -1.03 -13.84
C TYR A 206 7.55 -1.47 -12.63
N GLY A 207 6.95 -2.24 -11.72
CA GLY A 207 7.58 -2.72 -10.48
C GLY A 207 7.47 -1.74 -9.29
N ASN A 208 6.76 -0.63 -9.44
CA ASN A 208 6.67 0.42 -8.42
C ASN A 208 5.42 0.30 -7.54
N THR A 209 4.30 -0.18 -8.06
CA THR A 209 3.03 -0.24 -7.33
C THR A 209 3.11 -1.06 -6.02
N PRO A 210 3.86 -2.18 -5.94
CA PRO A 210 4.06 -2.89 -4.67
C PRO A 210 4.70 -2.02 -3.59
N GLU A 211 5.74 -1.22 -3.93
CA GLU A 211 6.44 -0.33 -2.99
C GLU A 211 5.57 0.86 -2.59
N ILE A 212 4.77 1.41 -3.51
CA ILE A 212 3.77 2.44 -3.21
C ILE A 212 2.78 1.93 -2.16
N LEU A 213 2.24 0.72 -2.35
CA LEU A 213 1.32 0.09 -1.40
C LEU A 213 1.98 -0.18 -0.05
N ASP A 214 3.24 -0.65 -0.03
CA ASP A 214 4.01 -0.83 1.20
C ASP A 214 4.15 0.48 1.98
N THR A 215 4.51 1.57 1.28
CA THR A 215 4.65 2.90 1.88
C THR A 215 3.31 3.41 2.42
N LEU A 216 2.22 3.29 1.65
CA LEU A 216 0.89 3.70 2.09
C LEU A 216 0.44 2.91 3.32
N LYS A 217 0.71 1.60 3.36
CA LYS A 217 0.44 0.74 4.51
C LYS A 217 1.27 1.16 5.72
N GLU A 218 2.58 1.34 5.56
CA GLU A 218 3.48 1.77 6.64
C GLU A 218 3.05 3.11 7.22
N LYS A 219 2.71 4.07 6.35
CA LYS A 219 2.27 5.42 6.76
C LYS A 219 0.79 5.45 7.19
N ASN A 220 0.05 4.34 7.10
CA ASN A 220 -1.40 4.26 7.36
C ASN A 220 -2.17 5.35 6.61
N VAL A 221 -1.99 5.41 5.29
CA VAL A 221 -2.67 6.33 4.38
C VAL A 221 -3.44 5.51 3.35
N LYS A 222 -4.68 5.91 3.06
CA LYS A 222 -5.47 5.35 1.97
C LYS A 222 -5.39 6.27 0.76
N ALA A 223 -5.42 5.67 -0.43
CA ALA A 223 -5.37 6.37 -1.70
C ALA A 223 -6.47 5.88 -2.64
N VAL A 224 -6.62 6.57 -3.77
CA VAL A 224 -7.45 6.12 -4.89
C VAL A 224 -6.52 5.70 -6.02
N PHE A 225 -6.74 4.51 -6.59
CA PHE A 225 -6.05 4.01 -7.76
C PHE A 225 -7.01 3.97 -8.95
N PHE A 226 -6.79 4.79 -9.97
CA PHE A 226 -7.57 4.80 -11.19
C PHE A 226 -6.95 3.81 -12.18
N VAL A 227 -7.60 2.67 -12.36
CA VAL A 227 -7.04 1.55 -13.13
C VAL A 227 -7.68 1.43 -14.50
N THR A 228 -6.87 1.15 -15.51
CA THR A 228 -7.35 0.74 -16.83
C THR A 228 -7.73 -0.74 -16.83
N LEU A 229 -8.54 -1.17 -17.81
CA LEU A 229 -8.87 -2.59 -17.95
C LEU A 229 -7.64 -3.49 -18.20
N PRO A 230 -6.64 -3.09 -19.03
CA PRO A 230 -5.41 -3.84 -19.17
C PRO A 230 -4.67 -4.04 -17.86
N PHE A 231 -4.50 -2.99 -17.04
CA PHE A 231 -3.87 -3.09 -15.73
C PHE A 231 -4.64 -4.06 -14.82
N ALA A 232 -5.97 -3.90 -14.72
CA ALA A 232 -6.79 -4.77 -13.87
C ALA A 232 -6.70 -6.26 -14.27
N LYS A 233 -6.45 -6.55 -15.56
CA LYS A 233 -6.29 -7.91 -16.08
C LYS A 233 -4.88 -8.47 -15.88
N SER A 234 -3.86 -7.64 -16.05
CA SER A 234 -2.46 -8.09 -15.93
C SER A 234 -1.99 -8.22 -14.48
N GLU A 235 -2.56 -7.42 -13.57
CA GLU A 235 -2.09 -7.28 -12.18
C GLU A 235 -3.14 -7.70 -11.14
N PRO A 236 -3.72 -8.92 -11.22
CA PRO A 236 -4.82 -9.34 -10.34
C PRO A 236 -4.43 -9.33 -8.85
N GLU A 237 -3.18 -9.64 -8.53
CA GLU A 237 -2.70 -9.65 -7.15
C GLU A 237 -2.58 -8.21 -6.58
N LEU A 238 -2.21 -7.23 -7.40
CA LEU A 238 -2.18 -5.83 -6.99
C LEU A 238 -3.58 -5.28 -6.78
N ILE A 239 -4.52 -5.60 -7.68
CA ILE A 239 -5.94 -5.24 -7.52
C ILE A 239 -6.49 -5.81 -6.20
N LYS A 240 -6.25 -7.10 -5.97
CA LYS A 240 -6.68 -7.74 -4.72
C LYS A 240 -6.05 -7.07 -3.50
N ARG A 241 -4.75 -6.77 -3.57
CA ARG A 241 -4.02 -6.10 -2.49
C ARG A 241 -4.58 -4.70 -2.22
N MET A 242 -4.87 -3.90 -3.26
CA MET A 242 -5.50 -2.57 -3.12
C MET A 242 -6.84 -2.67 -2.37
N ILE A 243 -7.68 -3.66 -2.73
CA ILE A 243 -8.98 -3.89 -2.08
C ILE A 243 -8.80 -4.30 -0.62
N ASP A 244 -7.96 -5.32 -0.36
CA ASP A 244 -7.74 -5.89 0.97
C ASP A 244 -7.12 -4.85 1.94
N GLU A 245 -6.26 -3.97 1.43
CA GLU A 245 -5.66 -2.89 2.20
C GLU A 245 -6.58 -1.65 2.33
N GLY A 246 -7.78 -1.68 1.74
CA GLY A 246 -8.84 -0.68 1.91
C GLY A 246 -8.61 0.60 1.11
N HIS A 247 -7.89 0.53 0.00
CA HIS A 247 -7.82 1.59 -0.98
C HIS A 247 -9.09 1.64 -1.84
N VAL A 248 -9.33 2.77 -2.50
CA VAL A 248 -10.44 2.90 -3.46
C VAL A 248 -9.90 2.67 -4.87
N ILE A 249 -10.60 1.84 -5.65
CA ILE A 249 -10.29 1.64 -7.06
C ILE A 249 -11.28 2.43 -7.91
N GLY A 250 -10.76 3.35 -8.71
CA GLY A 250 -11.49 4.14 -9.69
C GLY A 250 -11.28 3.63 -11.12
N ASN A 251 -12.21 3.97 -11.98
CA ASN A 251 -12.23 3.58 -13.39
C ASN A 251 -11.42 4.57 -14.23
N HIS A 252 -10.49 4.05 -15.04
CA HIS A 252 -9.67 4.84 -15.96
C HIS A 252 -9.78 4.39 -17.42
N THR A 253 -10.95 3.86 -17.79
CA THR A 253 -11.33 3.37 -19.12
C THR A 253 -10.66 2.05 -19.55
N VAL A 254 -11.11 1.52 -20.68
CA VAL A 254 -10.54 0.31 -21.29
C VAL A 254 -9.23 0.63 -22.02
N THR A 255 -9.26 1.61 -22.94
CA THR A 255 -8.17 1.84 -23.88
C THR A 255 -7.33 3.06 -23.58
N HIS A 256 -7.71 3.86 -22.57
CA HIS A 256 -7.09 5.16 -22.28
C HIS A 256 -6.97 6.02 -23.56
N PRO A 257 -8.07 6.40 -24.21
CA PRO A 257 -8.03 7.06 -25.50
C PRO A 257 -7.20 8.36 -25.46
N SER A 258 -6.16 8.44 -26.28
CA SER A 258 -5.17 9.52 -26.26
C SER A 258 -5.75 10.90 -26.64
N ALA A 259 -6.84 10.92 -27.40
CA ALA A 259 -7.59 12.13 -27.72
C ALA A 259 -8.66 12.48 -26.66
N GLY A 260 -8.73 11.71 -25.56
CA GLY A 260 -9.72 11.81 -24.50
C GLY A 260 -11.02 11.05 -24.82
N LEU A 261 -11.78 10.73 -23.77
CA LEU A 261 -13.03 9.97 -23.87
C LEU A 261 -14.06 10.65 -24.80
N GLN A 262 -14.17 11.98 -24.75
CA GLN A 262 -15.10 12.78 -25.56
C GLN A 262 -14.85 12.69 -27.07
N SER A 263 -13.72 12.14 -27.50
CA SER A 263 -13.42 11.92 -28.93
C SER A 263 -14.19 10.73 -29.53
N LEU A 264 -14.79 9.91 -28.69
CA LEU A 264 -15.52 8.69 -29.06
C LEU A 264 -17.02 8.97 -29.23
N SER A 265 -17.73 8.05 -29.88
CA SER A 265 -19.20 8.06 -29.90
C SER A 265 -19.77 7.90 -28.49
N VAL A 266 -21.03 8.29 -28.29
CA VAL A 266 -21.72 8.12 -26.98
C VAL A 266 -21.70 6.65 -26.56
N GLU A 267 -21.98 5.74 -27.49
CA GLU A 267 -21.99 4.30 -27.25
C GLU A 267 -20.59 3.78 -26.84
N ASP A 268 -19.54 4.25 -27.51
CA ASP A 268 -18.18 3.85 -27.20
C ASP A 268 -17.68 4.45 -25.88
N GLN A 269 -18.07 5.70 -25.56
CA GLN A 269 -17.79 6.29 -24.24
C GLN A 269 -18.40 5.46 -23.10
N ILE A 270 -19.66 5.05 -23.27
CA ILE A 270 -20.36 4.17 -22.30
C ILE A 270 -19.63 2.83 -22.18
N LYS A 271 -19.23 2.25 -23.31
CA LYS A 271 -18.53 0.97 -23.35
C LYS A 271 -17.16 1.04 -22.64
N GLU A 272 -16.36 2.10 -22.88
CA GLU A 272 -15.06 2.36 -22.22
C GLU A 272 -15.18 2.36 -20.68
N ILE A 273 -16.32 2.79 -20.16
CA ILE A 273 -16.57 2.83 -18.71
C ILE A 273 -17.12 1.49 -18.20
N LYS A 274 -18.13 0.94 -18.89
CA LYS A 274 -18.84 -0.25 -18.42
C LYS A 274 -18.00 -1.51 -18.46
N ASP A 275 -17.17 -1.70 -19.47
CA ASP A 275 -16.36 -2.92 -19.59
C ASP A 275 -15.35 -3.04 -18.44
N VAL A 276 -14.82 -1.93 -17.91
CA VAL A 276 -13.98 -1.94 -16.70
C VAL A 276 -14.81 -2.24 -15.46
N HIS A 277 -15.97 -1.57 -15.33
CA HIS A 277 -16.87 -1.79 -14.20
C HIS A 277 -17.31 -3.25 -14.09
N ASP A 278 -17.81 -3.80 -15.21
CA ASP A 278 -18.32 -5.15 -15.26
C ASP A 278 -17.21 -6.18 -14.94
N TYR A 279 -15.99 -5.95 -15.47
CA TYR A 279 -14.83 -6.79 -15.12
C TYR A 279 -14.50 -6.76 -13.63
N MET A 280 -14.47 -5.58 -13.00
CA MET A 280 -14.18 -5.44 -11.57
C MET A 280 -15.28 -6.06 -10.70
N LEU A 281 -16.55 -5.91 -11.11
CA LEU A 281 -17.67 -6.53 -10.42
C LEU A 281 -17.63 -8.06 -10.52
N GLU A 282 -17.38 -8.60 -11.71
CA GLU A 282 -17.37 -10.05 -11.97
C GLU A 282 -16.20 -10.78 -11.28
N ASN A 283 -15.01 -10.17 -11.27
CA ASN A 283 -13.79 -10.84 -10.79
C ASN A 283 -13.47 -10.57 -9.33
N TYR A 284 -13.90 -9.41 -8.79
CA TYR A 284 -13.55 -8.99 -7.42
C TYR A 284 -14.76 -8.65 -6.55
N ASN A 285 -16.00 -8.75 -7.09
CA ASN A 285 -17.22 -8.27 -6.43
C ASN A 285 -17.07 -6.79 -5.97
N TYR A 286 -16.35 -5.99 -6.77
CA TYR A 286 -16.02 -4.61 -6.48
C TYR A 286 -16.81 -3.66 -7.38
N GLU A 287 -17.72 -2.88 -6.79
CA GLU A 287 -18.54 -1.90 -7.49
C GLU A 287 -17.82 -0.55 -7.53
N MET A 288 -17.36 -0.16 -8.73
CA MET A 288 -16.66 1.13 -8.94
C MET A 288 -17.64 2.30 -8.95
N TYR A 289 -17.21 3.45 -8.43
CA TYR A 289 -18.03 4.67 -8.37
C TYR A 289 -17.23 5.97 -8.62
N LEU A 290 -15.92 5.87 -8.82
CA LEU A 290 -15.05 6.98 -9.20
C LEU A 290 -14.50 6.77 -10.59
N PHE A 291 -14.41 7.88 -11.34
CA PHE A 291 -13.90 7.88 -12.70
C PHE A 291 -12.85 8.98 -12.88
N ARG A 292 -11.81 8.71 -13.63
CA ARG A 292 -10.86 9.73 -14.07
C ARG A 292 -10.75 9.73 -15.59
N PHE A 293 -10.86 10.93 -16.17
CA PHE A 293 -10.75 11.14 -17.60
C PHE A 293 -9.31 10.94 -18.08
N PRO A 294 -9.06 10.05 -19.07
CA PRO A 294 -7.76 9.96 -19.73
C PRO A 294 -7.27 11.33 -20.22
N THR A 295 -6.00 11.63 -19.99
CA THR A 295 -5.33 12.89 -20.36
C THR A 295 -5.91 14.17 -19.72
N GLY A 296 -6.95 14.06 -18.91
CA GLY A 296 -7.68 15.20 -18.37
C GLY A 296 -8.59 15.94 -19.39
N ALA A 297 -8.68 15.48 -20.63
CA ALA A 297 -9.57 16.05 -21.62
C ALA A 297 -11.00 15.54 -21.41
N PHE A 298 -11.98 16.44 -21.44
CA PHE A 298 -13.39 16.11 -21.24
C PHE A 298 -14.32 17.02 -22.06
N SER A 299 -15.62 16.73 -22.04
CA SER A 299 -16.68 17.61 -22.52
C SER A 299 -17.84 17.64 -21.53
N GLU A 300 -18.79 18.56 -21.66
CA GLU A 300 -20.02 18.51 -20.85
C GLU A 300 -20.80 17.23 -21.13
N GLN A 301 -20.82 16.76 -22.39
CA GLN A 301 -21.47 15.49 -22.76
C GLN A 301 -20.81 14.32 -22.04
N SER A 302 -19.48 14.22 -22.06
CA SER A 302 -18.75 13.12 -21.40
C SER A 302 -18.91 13.14 -19.86
N LEU A 303 -18.98 14.33 -19.23
CA LEU A 303 -19.31 14.45 -17.81
C LEU A 303 -20.72 13.93 -17.50
N ALA A 304 -21.70 14.28 -18.35
CA ALA A 304 -23.07 13.79 -18.19
C ALA A 304 -23.17 12.27 -18.36
N ILE A 305 -22.45 11.69 -19.33
CA ILE A 305 -22.39 10.23 -19.54
C ILE A 305 -21.81 9.55 -18.29
N VAL A 306 -20.67 9.98 -17.80
CA VAL A 306 -20.01 9.43 -16.61
C VAL A 306 -20.96 9.50 -15.41
N GLN A 307 -21.59 10.67 -15.17
CA GLN A 307 -22.56 10.83 -14.11
C GLN A 307 -23.77 9.91 -14.26
N SER A 308 -24.30 9.74 -15.48
CA SER A 308 -25.47 8.88 -15.74
C SER A 308 -25.22 7.40 -15.43
N LEU A 309 -23.97 6.98 -15.46
CA LEU A 309 -23.51 5.63 -15.06
C LEU A 309 -23.24 5.48 -13.56
N GLY A 310 -23.57 6.50 -12.75
CA GLY A 310 -23.40 6.46 -11.30
C GLY A 310 -22.01 6.86 -10.82
N TYR A 311 -21.18 7.44 -11.67
CA TYR A 311 -19.81 7.79 -11.33
C TYR A 311 -19.66 9.26 -10.93
N ARG A 312 -18.73 9.50 -10.00
CA ARG A 312 -18.15 10.82 -9.73
C ARG A 312 -16.82 10.93 -10.47
N SER A 313 -16.68 11.97 -11.28
CA SER A 313 -15.41 12.28 -11.94
C SER A 313 -14.44 12.96 -10.98
N VAL A 314 -13.19 12.52 -10.95
CA VAL A 314 -12.14 13.09 -10.07
C VAL A 314 -10.96 13.53 -10.93
N PHE A 315 -10.75 14.83 -11.01
CA PHE A 315 -9.57 15.46 -11.57
C PHE A 315 -8.51 15.67 -10.47
N TRP A 316 -7.69 16.70 -10.58
CA TRP A 316 -6.60 16.98 -9.65
C TRP A 316 -6.36 18.48 -9.49
N SER A 317 -5.66 18.87 -8.42
CA SER A 317 -5.21 20.24 -8.20
C SER A 317 -3.69 20.33 -7.92
N PHE A 318 -3.00 19.20 -7.99
CA PHE A 318 -1.56 19.06 -8.11
C PHE A 318 -1.23 18.01 -9.16
N ALA A 319 -0.24 18.31 -10.00
CA ALA A 319 0.38 17.36 -10.91
C ALA A 319 1.80 17.79 -11.25
N HIS A 320 2.63 16.81 -11.60
CA HIS A 320 3.92 17.03 -12.24
C HIS A 320 4.13 16.00 -13.36
N ARG A 321 5.22 16.14 -14.12
CA ARG A 321 5.47 15.26 -15.27
C ARG A 321 6.20 14.00 -14.80
N ASP A 322 5.49 13.06 -14.24
CA ASP A 322 5.96 11.82 -13.63
C ASP A 322 5.69 10.54 -14.46
N TRP A 323 4.83 10.66 -15.49
CA TRP A 323 4.38 9.52 -16.32
C TRP A 323 5.36 9.08 -17.41
N VAL A 324 6.48 9.80 -17.62
CA VAL A 324 7.47 9.42 -18.64
C VAL A 324 8.54 8.55 -17.99
N VAL A 325 8.46 7.25 -18.19
CA VAL A 325 9.26 6.24 -17.50
C VAL A 325 10.78 6.49 -17.62
N ASP A 326 11.24 6.83 -18.85
CA ASP A 326 12.66 7.05 -19.14
C ASP A 326 13.13 8.49 -18.90
N ASP A 327 12.26 9.38 -18.42
CA ASP A 327 12.57 10.80 -18.17
C ASP A 327 11.86 11.27 -16.88
N GLN A 328 12.26 10.68 -15.77
CA GLN A 328 11.69 10.96 -14.46
C GLN A 328 12.27 12.24 -13.86
N PRO A 329 11.45 13.09 -13.24
CA PRO A 329 11.93 14.29 -12.57
C PRO A 329 12.78 13.97 -11.34
N ASP A 330 13.62 14.94 -10.90
CA ASP A 330 14.40 14.78 -9.68
C ASP A 330 13.50 14.61 -8.44
N VAL A 331 13.85 13.65 -7.59
CA VAL A 331 13.06 13.27 -6.39
C VAL A 331 12.95 14.43 -5.40
N GLY A 332 14.08 15.13 -5.13
CA GLY A 332 14.12 16.22 -4.16
C GLY A 332 13.36 17.45 -4.64
N GLU A 333 13.51 17.82 -5.92
CA GLU A 333 12.76 18.95 -6.53
C GLU A 333 11.26 18.66 -6.58
N SER A 334 10.87 17.42 -6.93
CA SER A 334 9.46 17.00 -6.98
C SER A 334 8.83 17.02 -5.59
N LEU A 335 9.50 16.47 -4.59
CA LEU A 335 9.07 16.51 -3.20
C LEU A 335 8.89 17.96 -2.71
N GLN A 336 9.90 18.80 -2.93
CA GLN A 336 9.85 20.20 -2.51
C GLN A 336 8.72 20.97 -3.18
N LYS A 337 8.50 20.72 -4.49
CA LYS A 337 7.38 21.31 -5.25
C LYS A 337 6.04 20.87 -4.66
N ALA A 338 5.85 19.58 -4.42
CA ALA A 338 4.60 19.03 -3.87
C ALA A 338 4.31 19.63 -2.48
N ILE A 339 5.29 19.69 -1.59
CA ILE A 339 5.13 20.27 -0.26
C ILE A 339 4.88 21.79 -0.32
N ASN A 340 5.56 22.52 -1.20
CA ASN A 340 5.40 23.99 -1.30
C ASN A 340 4.03 24.38 -1.88
N GLN A 341 3.51 23.60 -2.80
CA GLN A 341 2.22 23.83 -3.45
C GLN A 341 1.05 23.28 -2.66
N ALA A 342 1.28 22.55 -1.57
CA ALA A 342 0.26 21.92 -0.76
C ALA A 342 -0.79 22.92 -0.26
N HIS A 343 -2.06 22.54 -0.38
CA HIS A 343 -3.23 23.37 -0.02
C HIS A 343 -4.40 22.50 0.46
N GLY A 344 -5.31 23.12 1.18
CA GLY A 344 -6.50 22.43 1.68
C GLY A 344 -7.41 21.92 0.56
N GLY A 345 -7.80 20.66 0.65
CA GLY A 345 -8.62 19.99 -0.36
C GLY A 345 -7.85 19.58 -1.61
N GLU A 346 -6.51 19.47 -1.54
CA GLU A 346 -5.68 19.09 -2.67
C GLU A 346 -5.95 17.64 -3.09
N ILE A 347 -6.05 17.45 -4.40
CA ILE A 347 -6.10 16.13 -5.03
C ILE A 347 -4.80 15.99 -5.82
N PHE A 348 -3.94 15.09 -5.38
CA PHE A 348 -2.69 14.76 -6.06
C PHE A 348 -2.96 13.83 -7.24
N LEU A 349 -2.47 14.18 -8.43
CA LEU A 349 -2.30 13.24 -9.52
C LEU A 349 -0.85 12.74 -9.49
N LEU A 350 -0.69 11.45 -9.25
CA LEU A 350 0.55 10.69 -9.30
C LEU A 350 0.34 9.48 -10.23
N HIS A 351 1.43 8.86 -10.71
CA HIS A 351 1.33 7.69 -11.57
C HIS A 351 2.11 6.51 -11.01
N GLY A 352 1.52 5.31 -11.01
CA GLY A 352 2.17 4.09 -10.51
C GLY A 352 3.44 3.71 -11.25
N VAL A 353 3.63 4.19 -12.49
CA VAL A 353 4.88 3.99 -13.25
C VAL A 353 6.05 4.85 -12.78
N SER A 354 5.81 5.83 -11.88
CA SER A 354 6.81 6.81 -11.47
C SER A 354 7.75 6.29 -10.39
N THR A 355 9.04 6.12 -10.76
CA THR A 355 10.09 5.84 -9.75
C THR A 355 10.36 7.03 -8.85
N THR A 356 10.10 8.26 -9.31
CA THR A 356 10.24 9.48 -8.50
C THR A 356 9.18 9.52 -7.41
N ASP A 357 7.90 9.28 -7.77
CA ASP A 357 6.80 9.30 -6.80
C ASP A 357 6.95 8.17 -5.78
N THR A 358 7.32 6.97 -6.22
CA THR A 358 7.61 5.85 -5.34
C THR A 358 8.64 6.22 -4.26
N LYS A 359 9.75 6.84 -4.67
CA LYS A 359 10.83 7.22 -3.75
C LYS A 359 10.48 8.38 -2.82
N MET A 360 9.69 9.34 -3.30
CA MET A 360 9.35 10.52 -2.48
C MET A 360 8.11 10.32 -1.61
N LEU A 361 7.30 9.29 -1.84
CA LEU A 361 5.96 9.14 -1.24
C LEU A 361 5.98 9.18 0.30
N GLY A 362 6.93 8.48 0.91
CA GLY A 362 7.07 8.45 2.37
C GLY A 362 7.37 9.84 2.94
N ASP A 363 8.33 10.54 2.35
CA ASP A 363 8.74 11.89 2.76
C ASP A 363 7.65 12.93 2.44
N LEU A 364 6.90 12.75 1.34
CA LEU A 364 5.75 13.59 0.99
C LEU A 364 4.66 13.48 2.06
N ILE A 365 4.31 12.27 2.47
CA ILE A 365 3.30 12.04 3.52
C ILE A 365 3.74 12.71 4.83
N ASP A 366 4.99 12.52 5.25
CA ASP A 366 5.52 13.10 6.48
C ASP A 366 5.61 14.63 6.40
N GLY A 367 6.04 15.17 5.27
CA GLY A 367 6.13 16.61 5.03
C GLY A 367 4.75 17.30 5.03
N LEU A 368 3.74 16.67 4.43
CA LEU A 368 2.36 17.17 4.45
C LEU A 368 1.77 17.13 5.88
N ARG A 369 2.01 16.06 6.64
CA ARG A 369 1.63 15.98 8.05
C ARG A 369 2.31 17.05 8.90
N ALA A 370 3.58 17.33 8.65
CA ALA A 370 4.32 18.39 9.34
C ALA A 370 3.73 19.79 9.07
N LYS A 371 3.11 20.00 7.92
CA LYS A 371 2.34 21.21 7.58
C LYS A 371 0.93 21.23 8.18
N GLY A 372 0.50 20.19 8.87
CA GLY A 372 -0.81 20.09 9.51
C GLY A 372 -1.90 19.46 8.63
N PHE A 373 -1.54 18.92 7.45
CA PHE A 373 -2.51 18.22 6.61
C PHE A 373 -2.78 16.81 7.10
N LYS A 374 -4.00 16.36 6.86
CA LYS A 374 -4.49 15.00 7.06
C LYS A 374 -4.80 14.37 5.70
N PHE A 375 -4.75 13.05 5.65
CA PHE A 375 -5.08 12.33 4.42
C PHE A 375 -6.52 11.88 4.45
N GLY A 376 -7.28 12.33 3.46
CA GLY A 376 -8.63 11.87 3.19
C GLY A 376 -8.66 10.89 2.02
N TYR A 377 -9.73 10.12 1.91
CA TYR A 377 -9.98 9.35 0.71
C TYR A 377 -11.48 9.31 0.41
N TYR A 378 -11.79 8.93 -0.83
CA TYR A 378 -13.16 8.84 -1.31
C TYR A 378 -13.76 7.51 -0.83
N ALA A 379 -14.68 7.55 0.13
CA ALA A 379 -15.41 6.37 0.55
C ALA A 379 -16.82 6.37 -0.04
N LYS A 380 -17.35 5.18 -0.38
CA LYS A 380 -18.76 5.03 -0.71
C LYS A 380 -19.57 5.18 0.59
N THR A 381 -20.54 6.09 0.61
CA THR A 381 -21.55 6.13 1.69
C THR A 381 -22.55 5.01 1.46
N ASN A 382 -22.71 4.16 2.46
CA ASN A 382 -23.83 3.24 2.53
C ASN A 382 -25.14 3.97 2.80
#